data_bddee345e54a40062b58d56cdb8a7be8
#
_entry.id   bddee345e54a40062b58d56cdb8a7be8
#
_cell.length_a   1.000
_cell.length_b   1.000
_cell.length_c   1.000
_cell.angle_alpha   90.00
_cell.angle_beta   90.00
_cell.angle_gamma   90.00
#
_symmetry.space_group_name_H-M   'P 1'
#
loop_
_entity.id
_entity.type
_entity.pdbx_description
1 polymer ?
#
loop_
_entity_poly.entity_id
_entity_poly.type
_entity_poly.pdbx_seq_one_letter_code
_entity_poly.pdbx_strand_id
1 'polypeptide(L)'
;KLIDLIGFHDTDAIAIVGRFIMEFRKAGLRSEQIWGDSGGLGLPMCDMLRDAGWPINRFSFGAKLTDEDHYISRGAEIWHSFAQRIARQELVLLNDPTLIAQLTSRKSTLDARGRLGIEKKADMAQRGVKSPDRADAVIGAFSHGVQNFATYVGRIKDPWQRLEEEYEGLEPGGRRRDRGLQHQLEDAGAWTGD
;
A
#
# COMPACT_ATOMS: atom_id res chain seq x y z
N LYS A 1 2.75 -10.30 3.92
CA LYS A 1 2.49 -9.92 5.33
C LYS A 1 3.68 -9.14 5.86
N LEU A 2 3.44 -7.99 6.49
CA LEU A 2 4.44 -7.29 7.30
C LEU A 2 4.55 -8.03 8.65
N ILE A 3 5.77 -8.48 9.00
CA ILE A 3 6.01 -9.30 10.20
C ILE A 3 6.55 -8.43 11.32
N ASP A 4 7.46 -7.50 11.00
CA ASP A 4 8.10 -6.62 11.97
C ASP A 4 8.42 -5.26 11.33
N LEU A 5 8.57 -4.22 12.14
CA LEU A 5 8.93 -2.87 11.75
C LEU A 5 9.83 -2.25 12.83
N ILE A 6 11.14 -2.27 12.57
CA ILE A 6 12.16 -1.78 13.47
C ILE A 6 12.54 -0.36 13.12
N GLY A 7 12.38 0.57 14.04
CA GLY A 7 12.84 1.95 13.93
C GLY A 7 13.94 2.23 14.94
N PHE A 8 15.03 2.84 14.48
CA PHE A 8 16.08 3.35 15.35
C PHE A 8 16.66 4.65 14.80
N HIS A 9 17.32 5.39 15.62
CA HIS A 9 17.97 6.64 15.24
C HIS A 9 19.43 6.59 15.69
N ASP A 10 20.32 6.94 14.78
CA ASP A 10 21.74 7.13 15.04
C ASP A 10 22.28 8.20 14.09
N THR A 11 23.38 8.83 14.45
CA THR A 11 24.11 9.81 13.62
C THR A 11 25.37 9.23 13.00
N ASP A 12 25.83 8.08 13.50
CA ASP A 12 26.98 7.36 12.98
C ASP A 12 26.57 6.36 11.91
N ALA A 13 26.97 6.60 10.67
CA ALA A 13 26.70 5.75 9.52
C ALA A 13 27.23 4.32 9.69
N ILE A 14 28.39 4.15 10.34
CA ILE A 14 29.01 2.83 10.59
C ILE A 14 28.15 2.05 11.60
N ALA A 15 27.69 2.73 12.67
CA ALA A 15 26.78 2.13 13.65
C ALA A 15 25.45 1.70 13.01
N ILE A 16 24.90 2.56 12.15
CA ILE A 16 23.66 2.25 11.40
C ILE A 16 23.84 0.99 10.54
N VAL A 17 24.90 0.92 9.75
CA VAL A 17 25.21 -0.23 8.89
C VAL A 17 25.43 -1.50 9.72
N GLY A 18 26.20 -1.39 10.83
CA GLY A 18 26.40 -2.50 11.76
C GLY A 18 25.07 -3.01 12.34
N ARG A 19 24.16 -2.12 12.68
CA ARG A 19 22.81 -2.45 13.16
C ARG A 19 21.99 -3.18 12.11
N PHE A 20 21.99 -2.71 10.86
CA PHE A 20 21.32 -3.40 9.76
C PHE A 20 21.86 -4.83 9.60
N ILE A 21 23.17 -5.02 9.56
CA ILE A 21 23.78 -6.35 9.42
C ILE A 21 23.37 -7.27 10.57
N MET A 22 23.32 -6.75 11.80
CA MET A 22 22.84 -7.51 12.95
C MET A 22 21.40 -7.99 12.76
N GLU A 23 20.48 -7.09 12.36
CA GLU A 23 19.08 -7.45 12.14
C GLU A 23 18.90 -8.42 10.97
N PHE A 24 19.67 -8.27 9.89
CA PHE A 24 19.65 -9.21 8.76
C PHE A 24 20.07 -10.62 9.18
N ARG A 25 21.15 -10.73 9.95
CA ARG A 25 21.62 -12.01 10.48
C ARG A 25 20.61 -12.64 11.45
N LYS A 26 20.07 -11.85 12.35
CA LYS A 26 19.05 -12.28 13.32
C LYS A 26 17.79 -12.82 12.62
N ALA A 27 17.39 -12.19 11.53
CA ALA A 27 16.25 -12.60 10.71
C ALA A 27 16.59 -13.72 9.70
N GLY A 28 17.83 -14.15 9.60
CA GLY A 28 18.27 -15.19 8.65
C GLY A 28 18.13 -14.78 7.19
N LEU A 29 18.25 -13.48 6.88
CA LEU A 29 18.08 -12.96 5.54
C LEU A 29 19.37 -13.10 4.71
N ARG A 30 19.21 -13.27 3.40
CA ARG A 30 20.27 -13.19 2.41
C ARG A 30 20.19 -11.85 1.68
N SER A 31 21.32 -11.38 1.11
CA SER A 31 21.42 -10.09 0.42
C SER A 31 20.35 -9.89 -0.66
N GLU A 32 20.03 -10.95 -1.41
CA GLU A 32 19.04 -10.92 -2.50
C GLU A 32 17.59 -10.69 -2.02
N GLN A 33 17.36 -10.89 -0.73
CA GLN A 33 16.04 -10.69 -0.10
C GLN A 33 15.86 -9.29 0.48
N ILE A 34 16.92 -8.48 0.49
CA ILE A 34 16.97 -7.18 1.14
C ILE A 34 16.91 -6.08 0.08
N TRP A 35 16.10 -5.06 0.36
CA TRP A 35 15.93 -3.89 -0.49
C TRP A 35 16.22 -2.62 0.31
N GLY A 36 17.09 -1.75 -0.21
CA GLY A 36 17.42 -0.46 0.36
C GLY A 36 16.98 0.68 -0.54
N ASP A 37 16.42 1.74 0.05
CA ASP A 37 16.19 2.98 -0.68
C ASP A 37 17.55 3.64 -0.97
N SER A 38 17.87 3.80 -2.25
CA SER A 38 19.09 4.45 -2.73
C SER A 38 18.92 5.95 -2.98
N GLY A 39 17.83 6.56 -2.52
CA GLY A 39 17.60 8.00 -2.58
C GLY A 39 18.37 8.75 -1.49
N GLY A 40 18.95 9.92 -1.83
CA GLY A 40 19.63 10.78 -0.87
C GLY A 40 20.70 10.06 -0.04
N LEU A 41 20.54 10.05 1.29
CA LEU A 41 21.48 9.40 2.23
C LEU A 41 21.44 7.86 2.15
N GLY A 42 20.44 7.27 1.52
CA GLY A 42 20.33 5.82 1.39
C GLY A 42 21.40 5.22 0.47
N LEU A 43 21.84 5.96 -0.56
CA LEU A 43 22.87 5.48 -1.48
C LEU A 43 24.20 5.16 -0.79
N PRO A 44 24.81 6.06 -0.01
CA PRO A 44 26.02 5.72 0.76
C PRO A 44 25.81 4.55 1.71
N MET A 45 24.64 4.43 2.36
CA MET A 45 24.35 3.27 3.23
C MET A 45 24.34 1.95 2.47
N CYS A 46 23.74 1.93 1.27
CA CYS A 46 23.75 0.75 0.41
C CYS A 46 25.19 0.39 -0.07
N ASP A 47 26.03 1.40 -0.34
CA ASP A 47 27.42 1.19 -0.70
C ASP A 47 28.23 0.61 0.47
N MET A 48 28.08 1.15 1.67
CA MET A 48 28.73 0.63 2.88
C MET A 48 28.28 -0.81 3.19
N LEU A 49 27.00 -1.15 3.00
CA LEU A 49 26.51 -2.52 3.13
C LEU A 49 27.17 -3.45 2.14
N ARG A 50 27.26 -3.05 0.86
CA ARG A 50 27.96 -3.82 -0.16
C ARG A 50 29.43 -4.07 0.21
N ASP A 51 30.14 -3.03 0.65
CA ASP A 51 31.54 -3.10 1.03
C ASP A 51 31.78 -3.96 2.28
N ALA A 52 30.77 -4.06 3.15
CA ALA A 52 30.71 -4.98 4.28
C ALA A 52 30.26 -6.41 3.92
N GLY A 53 30.18 -6.75 2.62
CA GLY A 53 29.80 -8.08 2.13
C GLY A 53 28.29 -8.34 2.03
N TRP A 54 27.48 -7.28 2.05
CA TRP A 54 26.03 -7.34 1.91
C TRP A 54 25.56 -6.57 0.66
N PRO A 55 25.71 -7.12 -0.55
CA PRO A 55 25.28 -6.49 -1.79
C PRO A 55 23.75 -6.60 -1.96
N ILE A 56 23.03 -5.73 -1.24
CA ILE A 56 21.57 -5.68 -1.24
C ILE A 56 21.00 -5.10 -2.54
N ASN A 57 19.75 -5.41 -2.83
CA ASN A 57 19.01 -4.77 -3.92
C ASN A 57 18.72 -3.30 -3.58
N ARG A 58 18.55 -2.48 -4.62
CA ARG A 58 18.30 -1.04 -4.49
C ARG A 58 17.01 -0.66 -5.18
N PHE A 59 16.28 0.25 -4.59
CA PHE A 59 15.17 0.96 -5.23
C PHE A 59 15.30 2.46 -4.97
N SER A 60 14.55 3.27 -5.68
CA SER A 60 14.49 4.71 -5.40
C SER A 60 13.12 5.27 -5.77
N PHE A 61 12.56 6.07 -4.88
CA PHE A 61 11.35 6.86 -5.16
C PHE A 61 11.57 7.92 -6.25
N GLY A 62 12.82 8.30 -6.52
CA GLY A 62 13.22 9.22 -7.58
C GLY A 62 13.62 8.53 -8.90
N ALA A 63 13.49 7.21 -9.01
CA ALA A 63 13.82 6.48 -10.22
C ALA A 63 12.88 6.85 -11.39
N LYS A 64 13.22 6.37 -12.59
CA LYS A 64 12.39 6.53 -13.77
C LYS A 64 11.00 5.91 -13.53
N LEU A 65 9.98 6.67 -13.90
CA LEU A 65 8.58 6.29 -13.89
C LEU A 65 8.33 5.14 -14.88
N THR A 66 7.49 4.19 -14.54
CA THR A 66 7.11 3.08 -15.45
C THR A 66 5.77 3.32 -16.14
N ASP A 67 4.90 4.10 -15.54
CA ASP A 67 3.58 4.43 -16.07
C ASP A 67 3.40 5.97 -16.09
N GLU A 68 3.90 6.60 -17.17
CA GLU A 68 3.88 8.05 -17.36
C GLU A 68 2.50 8.60 -17.70
N ASP A 69 1.57 7.75 -18.11
CA ASP A 69 0.21 8.15 -18.45
C ASP A 69 -0.65 8.39 -17.22
N HIS A 70 -0.40 7.66 -16.13
CA HIS A 70 -1.24 7.70 -14.94
C HIS A 70 -0.58 8.37 -13.73
N TYR A 71 0.75 8.45 -13.68
CA TYR A 71 1.47 8.99 -12.53
C TYR A 71 2.41 10.12 -12.90
N ILE A 72 2.64 11.05 -11.96
CA ILE A 72 3.55 12.19 -12.16
C ILE A 72 4.97 11.92 -11.66
N SER A 73 5.18 10.85 -10.88
CA SER A 73 6.48 10.46 -10.36
C SER A 73 6.50 8.99 -9.94
N ARG A 74 7.71 8.41 -9.89
CA ARG A 74 7.89 7.04 -9.39
C ARG A 74 7.42 6.89 -7.94
N GLY A 75 7.64 7.90 -7.11
CA GLY A 75 7.13 7.92 -5.75
C GLY A 75 5.60 7.83 -5.69
N ALA A 76 4.89 8.57 -6.54
CA ALA A 76 3.45 8.47 -6.64
C ALA A 76 2.99 7.08 -7.09
N GLU A 77 3.62 6.55 -8.14
CA GLU A 77 3.33 5.21 -8.65
C GLU A 77 3.46 4.12 -7.56
N ILE A 78 4.57 4.12 -6.80
CA ILE A 78 4.82 3.16 -5.74
C ILE A 78 3.79 3.32 -4.59
N TRP A 79 3.51 4.55 -4.16
CA TRP A 79 2.55 4.83 -3.09
C TRP A 79 1.12 4.42 -3.47
N HIS A 80 0.66 4.78 -4.66
CA HIS A 80 -0.67 4.41 -5.14
C HIS A 80 -0.80 2.91 -5.37
N SER A 81 0.22 2.25 -5.93
CA SER A 81 0.25 0.80 -6.08
C SER A 81 0.14 0.08 -4.72
N PHE A 82 0.83 0.58 -3.70
CA PHE A 82 0.74 0.04 -2.35
C PHE A 82 -0.68 0.22 -1.76
N ALA A 83 -1.27 1.40 -1.90
CA ALA A 83 -2.64 1.66 -1.44
C ALA A 83 -3.67 0.74 -2.12
N GLN A 84 -3.50 0.50 -3.42
CA GLN A 84 -4.32 -0.42 -4.19
C GLN A 84 -4.22 -1.86 -3.70
N ARG A 85 -3.02 -2.33 -3.35
CA ARG A 85 -2.81 -3.67 -2.78
C ARG A 85 -3.45 -3.84 -1.41
N ILE A 86 -3.47 -2.77 -0.59
CA ILE A 86 -4.22 -2.76 0.66
C ILE A 86 -5.73 -2.87 0.38
N ALA A 87 -6.25 -2.06 -0.54
CA ALA A 87 -7.68 -2.07 -0.89
C ALA A 87 -8.16 -3.44 -1.41
N ARG A 88 -7.27 -4.19 -2.07
CA ARG A 88 -7.55 -5.57 -2.54
C ARG A 88 -7.33 -6.63 -1.48
N GLN A 89 -6.95 -6.24 -0.25
CA GLN A 89 -6.62 -7.17 0.83
C GLN A 89 -5.45 -8.12 0.51
N GLU A 90 -4.55 -7.70 -0.39
CA GLU A 90 -3.34 -8.46 -0.74
C GLU A 90 -2.25 -8.36 0.34
N LEU A 91 -2.36 -7.37 1.22
CA LEU A 91 -1.35 -7.07 2.24
C LEU A 91 -1.95 -7.18 3.64
N VAL A 92 -1.19 -7.78 4.55
CA VAL A 92 -1.46 -7.76 5.98
C VAL A 92 -0.39 -6.92 6.65
N LEU A 93 -0.79 -5.81 7.23
CA LEU A 93 0.11 -4.88 7.92
C LEU A 93 0.06 -5.10 9.44
N LEU A 94 1.05 -4.54 10.13
CA LEU A 94 1.04 -4.47 11.59
C LEU A 94 0.04 -3.39 12.05
N ASN A 95 -0.60 -3.63 13.17
CA ASN A 95 -1.39 -2.61 13.86
C ASN A 95 -0.45 -1.67 14.65
N ASP A 96 0.35 -0.89 13.92
CA ASP A 96 1.24 0.14 14.46
C ASP A 96 0.59 1.52 14.25
N PRO A 97 0.20 2.23 15.33
CA PRO A 97 -0.47 3.52 15.22
C PRO A 97 0.34 4.57 14.45
N THR A 98 1.67 4.55 14.58
CA THR A 98 2.56 5.49 13.88
C THR A 98 2.59 5.19 12.38
N LEU A 99 2.68 3.92 12.00
CA LEU A 99 2.61 3.51 10.60
C LEU A 99 1.28 3.90 9.98
N ILE A 100 0.17 3.62 10.66
CA ILE A 100 -1.18 3.96 10.19
C ILE A 100 -1.32 5.46 10.00
N ALA A 101 -0.90 6.27 10.99
CA ALA A 101 -0.94 7.72 10.90
C ALA A 101 -0.10 8.24 9.72
N GLN A 102 1.08 7.69 9.47
CA GLN A 102 1.93 8.07 8.35
C GLN A 102 1.35 7.67 6.99
N LEU A 103 0.78 6.47 6.87
CA LEU A 103 0.13 6.00 5.64
C LEU A 103 -1.09 6.85 5.27
N THR A 104 -1.84 7.33 6.27
CA THR A 104 -3.08 8.10 6.06
C THR A 104 -2.88 9.61 6.01
N SER A 105 -1.71 10.13 6.42
CA SER A 105 -1.47 11.57 6.50
C SER A 105 -1.05 12.22 5.18
N ARG A 106 -0.50 11.46 4.25
CA ARG A 106 0.04 11.97 2.98
C ARG A 106 -1.08 12.09 1.94
N LYS A 107 -1.21 13.27 1.33
CA LYS A 107 -2.29 13.56 0.40
C LYS A 107 -1.98 13.11 -1.01
N SER A 108 -2.99 12.56 -1.70
CA SER A 108 -2.95 12.38 -3.15
C SER A 108 -3.20 13.72 -3.84
N THR A 109 -2.58 13.90 -5.00
CA THR A 109 -2.75 15.08 -5.86
C THR A 109 -3.07 14.64 -7.29
N LEU A 110 -3.64 15.54 -8.07
CA LEU A 110 -3.84 15.35 -9.50
C LEU A 110 -3.20 16.53 -10.24
N ASP A 111 -2.57 16.25 -11.37
CA ASP A 111 -2.12 17.32 -12.26
C ASP A 111 -3.20 17.71 -13.27
N ALA A 112 -2.90 18.70 -14.12
CA ALA A 112 -3.83 19.20 -15.16
C ALA A 112 -4.21 18.13 -16.22
N ARG A 113 -3.46 17.02 -16.30
CA ARG A 113 -3.75 15.89 -17.20
C ARG A 113 -4.49 14.76 -16.49
N GLY A 114 -4.88 14.93 -15.22
CA GLY A 114 -5.53 13.91 -14.42
C GLY A 114 -4.59 12.81 -13.89
N ARG A 115 -3.26 13.01 -13.99
CA ARG A 115 -2.30 12.04 -13.47
C ARG A 115 -2.16 12.13 -11.97
N LEU A 116 -2.06 10.98 -11.34
CA LEU A 116 -1.93 10.84 -9.89
C LEU A 116 -0.54 11.27 -9.41
N GLY A 117 -0.54 12.12 -8.42
CA GLY A 117 0.62 12.55 -7.67
C GLY A 117 0.50 12.23 -6.21
N ILE A 118 1.55 12.55 -5.47
CA ILE A 118 1.57 12.46 -4.03
C ILE A 118 2.21 13.72 -3.46
N GLU A 119 1.69 14.19 -2.33
CA GLU A 119 2.18 15.36 -1.63
C GLU A 119 3.69 15.27 -1.35
N LYS A 120 4.41 16.34 -1.61
CA LYS A 120 5.84 16.41 -1.34
C LYS A 120 6.11 16.48 0.18
N LYS A 121 7.22 15.92 0.64
CA LYS A 121 7.60 15.99 2.06
C LYS A 121 7.72 17.43 2.57
N ALA A 122 8.16 18.37 1.72
CA ALA A 122 8.20 19.79 2.05
C ALA A 122 6.81 20.37 2.35
N ASP A 123 5.80 20.00 1.57
CA ASP A 123 4.42 20.47 1.75
C ASP A 123 3.81 19.84 3.03
N MET A 124 4.12 18.57 3.30
CA MET A 124 3.77 17.93 4.58
C MET A 124 4.36 18.69 5.77
N ALA A 125 5.64 19.07 5.70
CA ALA A 125 6.32 19.81 6.75
C ALA A 125 5.69 21.19 6.97
N GLN A 126 5.30 21.90 5.90
CA GLN A 126 4.61 23.20 6.00
C GLN A 126 3.28 23.12 6.77
N ARG A 127 2.57 22.01 6.70
CA ARG A 127 1.35 21.79 7.49
C ARG A 127 1.57 21.04 8.80
N GLY A 128 2.82 20.98 9.28
CA GLY A 128 3.20 20.41 10.58
C GLY A 128 3.20 18.87 10.62
N VAL A 129 3.19 18.18 9.49
CA VAL A 129 3.23 16.72 9.43
C VAL A 129 4.68 16.26 9.27
N LYS A 130 5.11 15.36 10.15
CA LYS A 130 6.45 14.76 10.09
C LYS A 130 6.63 13.88 8.86
N SER A 131 7.91 13.68 8.46
CA SER A 131 8.27 12.75 7.39
C SER A 131 7.68 11.34 7.64
N PRO A 132 7.08 10.70 6.62
CA PRO A 132 6.46 9.40 6.78
C PRO A 132 7.48 8.24 6.64
N ASP A 133 8.55 8.27 7.43
CA ASP A 133 9.72 7.39 7.26
C ASP A 133 9.38 5.91 7.44
N ARG A 134 8.50 5.56 8.40
CA ARG A 134 8.01 4.18 8.55
C ARG A 134 7.16 3.73 7.36
N ALA A 135 6.28 4.61 6.87
CA ALA A 135 5.48 4.34 5.71
C ALA A 135 6.34 4.18 4.44
N ASP A 136 7.32 5.08 4.22
CA ASP A 136 8.25 4.97 3.10
C ASP A 136 9.05 3.65 3.15
N ALA A 137 9.51 3.21 4.31
CA ALA A 137 10.22 1.95 4.48
C ALA A 137 9.33 0.73 4.16
N VAL A 138 8.11 0.70 4.68
CA VAL A 138 7.15 -0.38 4.40
C VAL A 138 6.76 -0.40 2.93
N ILE A 139 6.42 0.75 2.35
CA ILE A 139 6.04 0.87 0.95
C ILE A 139 7.21 0.46 0.04
N GLY A 140 8.43 0.89 0.38
CA GLY A 140 9.64 0.48 -0.31
C GLY A 140 9.87 -1.03 -0.29
N ALA A 141 9.67 -1.68 0.85
CA ALA A 141 9.78 -3.14 0.97
C ALA A 141 8.78 -3.91 0.08
N PHE A 142 7.65 -3.31 -0.24
CA PHE A 142 6.64 -3.87 -1.12
C PHE A 142 6.67 -3.30 -2.56
N SER A 143 7.62 -2.43 -2.89
CA SER A 143 7.68 -1.73 -4.19
C SER A 143 8.09 -2.62 -5.37
N HIS A 144 8.75 -3.75 -5.12
CA HIS A 144 9.04 -4.72 -6.15
C HIS A 144 7.74 -5.43 -6.57
N GLY A 145 7.51 -5.53 -7.87
CA GLY A 145 6.27 -6.09 -8.42
C GLY A 145 5.11 -5.07 -8.53
N VAL A 146 5.43 -3.78 -8.63
CA VAL A 146 4.44 -2.74 -8.99
C VAL A 146 3.78 -3.13 -10.31
N GLN A 147 2.47 -3.34 -10.27
CA GLN A 147 1.67 -3.65 -11.47
C GLN A 147 1.28 -2.37 -12.19
N ASN A 148 1.23 -2.41 -13.52
CA ASN A 148 0.76 -1.28 -14.33
C ASN A 148 -0.70 -0.96 -14.01
N PHE A 149 -1.02 0.35 -14.03
CA PHE A 149 -2.36 0.88 -13.76
C PHE A 149 -3.43 0.23 -14.65
N ALA A 150 -3.12 -0.03 -15.92
CA ALA A 150 -4.04 -0.70 -16.86
C ALA A 150 -4.49 -2.10 -16.39
N THR A 151 -3.59 -2.86 -15.77
CA THR A 151 -3.91 -4.16 -15.15
C THR A 151 -4.80 -3.99 -13.92
N TYR A 152 -4.72 -2.82 -13.29
CA TYR A 152 -5.48 -2.48 -12.11
C TYR A 152 -6.93 -2.07 -12.43
N VAL A 153 -7.15 -1.12 -13.35
CA VAL A 153 -8.49 -0.62 -13.70
C VAL A 153 -9.40 -1.75 -14.21
N GLY A 154 -8.84 -2.73 -14.93
CA GLY A 154 -9.60 -3.90 -15.38
C GLY A 154 -10.03 -4.88 -14.26
N ARG A 155 -9.58 -4.66 -13.01
CA ARG A 155 -9.90 -5.52 -11.86
C ARG A 155 -10.71 -4.83 -10.76
N ILE A 156 -10.86 -3.51 -10.82
CA ILE A 156 -11.72 -2.80 -9.88
C ILE A 156 -13.12 -2.75 -10.49
N LYS A 157 -14.04 -3.41 -9.83
CA LYS A 157 -15.42 -2.97 -9.90
C LYS A 157 -15.48 -1.57 -9.34
N ASP A 158 -16.09 -0.65 -10.09
CA ASP A 158 -16.38 0.72 -9.65
C ASP A 158 -16.88 0.65 -8.19
N PRO A 159 -16.35 1.47 -7.27
CA PRO A 159 -16.85 1.53 -5.89
C PRO A 159 -18.36 1.71 -5.81
N TRP A 160 -18.96 2.42 -6.77
CA TRP A 160 -20.41 2.58 -6.89
C TRP A 160 -21.10 1.30 -7.33
N GLN A 161 -20.52 0.52 -8.24
CA GLN A 161 -21.05 -0.81 -8.60
C GLN A 161 -20.99 -1.80 -7.44
N ARG A 162 -19.97 -1.72 -6.57
CA ARG A 162 -19.95 -2.50 -5.32
C ARG A 162 -21.06 -2.08 -4.37
N LEU A 163 -21.28 -0.79 -4.22
CA LEU A 163 -22.37 -0.27 -3.39
C LEU A 163 -23.71 -0.66 -3.99
N GLU A 164 -23.90 -0.54 -5.29
CA GLU A 164 -25.14 -0.98 -5.96
C GLU A 164 -25.38 -2.48 -5.75
N GLU A 165 -24.38 -3.35 -5.93
CA GLU A 165 -24.50 -4.79 -5.67
C GLU A 165 -24.77 -5.10 -4.18
N GLU A 166 -24.19 -4.33 -3.26
CA GLU A 166 -24.40 -4.49 -1.81
C GLU A 166 -25.78 -3.99 -1.38
N TYR A 167 -26.31 -2.97 -2.08
CA TYR A 167 -27.63 -2.39 -1.83
C TYR A 167 -28.72 -2.94 -2.77
N GLU A 168 -28.35 -3.67 -3.84
CA GLU A 168 -29.28 -4.34 -4.77
C GLU A 168 -29.95 -5.53 -4.09
N GLY A 169 -30.92 -5.28 -3.30
CA GLY A 169 -31.66 -6.27 -2.51
C GLY A 169 -32.07 -5.80 -1.14
N LEU A 170 -31.78 -4.53 -0.84
CA LEU A 170 -32.30 -3.88 0.35
C LEU A 170 -33.56 -3.07 -0.01
N GLU A 171 -34.65 -3.30 0.72
CA GLU A 171 -35.83 -2.45 0.65
C GLU A 171 -35.56 -1.09 1.30
N PRO A 172 -36.30 -0.01 0.95
CA PRO A 172 -36.22 1.24 1.66
C PRO A 172 -36.48 1.02 3.16
N GLY A 173 -35.42 1.08 3.98
CA GLY A 173 -35.47 0.75 5.41
C GLY A 173 -34.46 -0.30 5.87
N GLY A 174 -33.56 -0.77 4.96
CA GLY A 174 -32.37 -1.57 5.34
C GLY A 174 -32.60 -3.04 5.63
N ARG A 175 -33.73 -3.63 5.23
CA ARG A 175 -33.97 -5.08 5.35
C ARG A 175 -33.63 -5.81 4.05
N ARG A 176 -32.92 -6.95 4.13
CA ARG A 176 -32.71 -7.83 2.98
C ARG A 176 -34.04 -8.40 2.50
N ARG A 177 -34.28 -8.41 1.19
CA ARG A 177 -35.35 -9.21 0.57
C ARG A 177 -35.07 -10.69 0.83
N ASP A 178 -35.93 -11.30 1.65
CA ASP A 178 -35.87 -12.75 1.89
C ASP A 178 -36.48 -13.46 0.69
N ARG A 179 -35.63 -13.94 -0.22
CA ARG A 179 -36.06 -14.69 -1.41
C ARG A 179 -36.62 -16.08 -1.07
N GLY A 180 -36.59 -16.48 0.19
CA GLY A 180 -37.07 -17.78 0.66
C GLY A 180 -38.55 -17.85 0.97
N LEU A 181 -39.23 -16.72 1.13
CA LEU A 181 -40.64 -16.73 1.57
C LEU A 181 -41.67 -16.71 0.42
N GLN A 182 -41.27 -16.35 -0.80
CA GLN A 182 -42.22 -16.32 -1.92
C GLN A 182 -42.61 -17.72 -2.44
N HIS A 183 -41.72 -18.71 -2.35
CA HIS A 183 -42.05 -20.08 -2.76
C HIS A 183 -42.94 -20.86 -1.78
N GLN A 184 -43.03 -20.43 -0.53
CA GLN A 184 -43.90 -21.08 0.47
C GLN A 184 -45.36 -20.57 0.46
N LEU A 185 -45.60 -19.42 -0.14
CA LEU A 185 -46.95 -18.86 -0.22
C LEU A 185 -47.74 -19.30 -1.47
N GLU A 186 -47.05 -19.75 -2.50
CA GLU A 186 -47.69 -20.30 -3.72
C GLU A 186 -48.14 -21.73 -3.52
N ASP A 187 -47.49 -22.50 -2.65
CA ASP A 187 -47.92 -23.92 -2.35
C ASP A 187 -49.02 -24.01 -1.29
N ALA A 188 -49.36 -22.92 -0.62
CA ALA A 188 -50.40 -22.92 0.41
C ALA A 188 -51.77 -22.51 -0.09
N GLY A 189 -51.95 -22.22 -1.41
CA GLY A 189 -53.13 -21.69 -2.01
C GLY A 189 -54.06 -22.69 -2.69
N ALA A 190 -53.79 -24.03 -2.60
CA ALA A 190 -54.59 -25.06 -3.22
C ALA A 190 -55.28 -25.96 -2.19
N TRP A 191 -56.19 -25.36 -1.39
CA TRP A 191 -57.22 -26.12 -0.65
C TRP A 191 -58.55 -25.60 -1.07
N THR A 192 -59.15 -26.20 -2.15
CA THR A 192 -60.56 -26.08 -2.43
C THR A 192 -61.29 -27.16 -1.66
N GLY A 193 -62.17 -26.69 -0.80
CA GLY A 193 -63.06 -27.53 -0.06
C GLY A 193 -64.10 -28.24 -0.94
N ASP A 194 -64.48 -29.38 -0.52
CA ASP A 194 -65.84 -29.98 -0.63
C ASP A 194 -66.22 -30.42 0.77
#